data_3ead6957132e62dce09b908874e31ddb
#
_entry.id   3ead6957132e62dce09b908874e31ddb
#
_cell.length_a   1.000
_cell.length_b   1.000
_cell.length_c   1.000
_cell.angle_alpha   90.00
_cell.angle_beta   90.00
_cell.angle_gamma   90.00
#
_symmetry.space_group_name_H-M   'P 1'
#
loop_
_entity.id
_entity.type
_entity.pdbx_description
1 polymer ?
#
loop_
_entity_poly.entity_id
_entity_poly.type
_entity_poly.pdbx_seq_one_letter_code
_entity_poly.pdbx_strand_id
1 'polypeptide(L)'
;YMVLFVDGFNTSPPDWDNVRYALNDYLDKHVQENDRLLLATLTPTRKLLVGPEFTRDVNSLKRLINQLATDPSIKERERQNKQDLLTLLYDDSNQLSALNVAGESIGSDAQGNVANEANILRQGANLAEVFAGQRKDEILYTLNSMTSLAEHLSRTFDVPGPKTMIMVSGGISENPGSVYYYILDARLDQASAEARVDAPMAAEHPVAFRQPHAQTIDTYLQRAVGHLNRMNYTLYTIGARGTMIGAFDDATDRFRSNLSPGISSIAYRDEEVGLETLSRGTGGLAFHNSANFFGAFERIDHDTAFRYVLGYAPPERADNANPDKFYRIQVKVDRKHVNVRARRGYVGS
;
A
#
# COMPACT_ATOMS: atom_id res chain seq x y z
N TYR A 1 -25.01 6.04 5.99
CA TYR A 1 -23.87 6.29 6.88
C TYR A 1 -22.58 6.03 6.16
N MET A 2 -21.75 7.05 6.12
CA MET A 2 -20.49 7.04 5.39
C MET A 2 -19.35 7.50 6.30
N VAL A 3 -18.28 6.74 6.33
CA VAL A 3 -17.04 7.08 7.04
C VAL A 3 -16.01 7.52 6.01
N LEU A 4 -15.50 8.72 6.16
CA LEU A 4 -14.36 9.23 5.42
C LEU A 4 -13.10 8.95 6.26
N PHE A 5 -12.31 7.95 5.85
CA PHE A 5 -11.06 7.60 6.50
C PHE A 5 -9.89 8.14 5.69
N VAL A 6 -9.20 9.13 6.22
CA VAL A 6 -8.02 9.72 5.59
C VAL A 6 -6.76 9.18 6.24
N ASP A 7 -5.98 8.45 5.47
CA ASP A 7 -4.68 7.94 5.87
C ASP A 7 -3.61 9.03 5.67
N GLY A 8 -3.60 10.04 6.54
CA GLY A 8 -2.61 11.12 6.54
C GLY A 8 -1.20 10.65 6.91
N PHE A 9 -1.08 9.40 7.39
CA PHE A 9 0.20 8.78 7.68
C PHE A 9 0.94 8.32 6.42
N ASN A 10 0.22 7.73 5.44
CA ASN A 10 0.81 7.26 4.17
C ASN A 10 0.56 8.21 2.99
N THR A 11 -0.03 9.38 3.22
CA THR A 11 -0.35 10.34 2.16
C THR A 11 0.55 11.56 2.28
N SER A 12 1.25 11.92 1.21
CA SER A 12 2.08 13.12 1.18
C SER A 12 1.23 14.39 1.02
N PRO A 13 1.72 15.57 1.45
CA PRO A 13 0.99 16.82 1.29
C PRO A 13 0.53 17.11 -0.15
N PRO A 14 1.38 16.99 -1.19
CA PRO A 14 0.94 17.22 -2.57
C PRO A 14 -0.17 16.26 -3.02
N ASP A 15 -0.08 14.98 -2.65
CA ASP A 15 -1.10 13.98 -2.98
C ASP A 15 -2.42 14.29 -2.28
N TRP A 16 -2.35 14.74 -1.02
CA TRP A 16 -3.52 15.12 -0.25
C TRP A 16 -4.22 16.34 -0.85
N ASP A 17 -3.48 17.35 -1.26
CA ASP A 17 -4.06 18.57 -1.82
C ASP A 17 -4.94 18.30 -3.04
N ASN A 18 -4.53 17.38 -3.90
CA ASN A 18 -5.33 16.97 -5.05
C ASN A 18 -6.65 16.31 -4.65
N VAL A 19 -6.59 15.36 -3.71
CA VAL A 19 -7.78 14.64 -3.24
C VAL A 19 -8.68 15.55 -2.41
N ARG A 20 -8.10 16.41 -1.57
CA ARG A 20 -8.82 17.34 -0.71
C ARG A 20 -9.75 18.26 -1.51
N TYR A 21 -9.28 18.76 -2.66
CA TYR A 21 -10.10 19.60 -3.51
C TYR A 21 -11.33 18.83 -4.04
N ALA A 22 -11.12 17.64 -4.57
CA ALA A 22 -12.22 16.80 -5.06
C ALA A 22 -13.18 16.35 -3.94
N LEU A 23 -12.65 16.08 -2.75
CA LEU A 23 -13.47 15.71 -1.59
C LEU A 23 -14.35 16.88 -1.12
N ASN A 24 -13.83 18.10 -1.10
CA ASN A 24 -14.62 19.28 -0.78
C ASN A 24 -15.76 19.52 -1.81
N ASP A 25 -15.47 19.33 -3.09
CA ASP A 25 -16.48 19.42 -4.16
C ASP A 25 -17.56 18.34 -4.02
N TYR A 26 -17.16 17.10 -3.70
CA TYR A 26 -18.09 16.00 -3.42
C TYR A 26 -19.03 16.34 -2.27
N LEU A 27 -18.52 16.87 -1.18
CA LEU A 27 -19.32 17.26 -0.03
C LEU A 27 -20.34 18.36 -0.36
N ASP A 28 -20.00 19.27 -1.28
CA ASP A 28 -20.91 20.34 -1.69
C ASP A 28 -22.02 19.84 -2.61
N LYS A 29 -21.75 18.86 -3.47
CA LYS A 29 -22.64 18.49 -4.57
C LYS A 29 -23.45 17.22 -4.34
N HIS A 30 -22.90 16.29 -3.59
CA HIS A 30 -23.40 14.91 -3.53
C HIS A 30 -23.96 14.49 -2.16
N VAL A 31 -23.68 15.25 -1.09
CA VAL A 31 -24.22 14.93 0.23
C VAL A 31 -25.69 15.32 0.30
N GLN A 32 -26.56 14.32 0.52
CA GLN A 32 -28.01 14.47 0.57
C GLN A 32 -28.48 14.66 2.02
N GLU A 33 -29.77 15.08 2.17
CA GLU A 33 -30.37 15.32 3.49
C GLU A 33 -30.32 14.12 4.45
N ASN A 34 -30.38 12.91 3.90
CA ASN A 34 -30.36 11.68 4.69
C ASN A 34 -28.95 11.15 4.98
N ASP A 35 -27.94 11.73 4.39
CA ASP A 35 -26.57 11.28 4.59
C ASP A 35 -26.05 11.67 5.97
N ARG A 36 -25.26 10.77 6.51
CA ARG A 36 -24.57 10.92 7.77
C ARG A 36 -23.11 10.56 7.55
N LEU A 37 -22.25 11.55 7.70
CA LEU A 37 -20.84 11.42 7.46
C LEU A 37 -20.05 11.53 8.76
N LEU A 38 -19.01 10.74 8.88
CA LEU A 38 -18.04 10.82 9.96
C LEU A 38 -16.65 10.89 9.35
N LEU A 39 -15.86 11.86 9.76
CA LEU A 39 -14.46 11.97 9.38
C LEU A 39 -13.59 11.28 10.42
N ALA A 40 -12.71 10.40 9.96
CA ALA A 40 -11.63 9.86 10.76
C ALA A 40 -10.31 10.04 10.01
N THR A 41 -9.25 10.33 10.71
CA THR A 41 -7.93 10.47 10.11
C THR A 41 -6.87 9.77 10.94
N LEU A 42 -6.00 9.06 10.25
CA LEU A 42 -4.76 8.59 10.82
C LEU A 42 -3.70 9.68 10.61
N THR A 43 -3.28 10.30 11.72
CA THR A 43 -2.33 11.42 11.65
C THR A 43 -0.90 10.96 11.39
N PRO A 44 -0.02 11.86 10.93
CA PRO A 44 1.42 11.60 10.80
C PRO A 44 2.07 11.09 12.10
N THR A 45 1.57 11.49 13.24
CA THR A 45 2.08 11.06 14.56
C THR A 45 1.47 9.74 15.03
N ARG A 46 0.89 8.96 14.14
CA ARG A 46 0.25 7.67 14.41
C ARG A 46 -0.90 7.76 15.43
N LYS A 47 -1.69 8.82 15.37
CA LYS A 47 -2.90 8.96 16.19
C LYS A 47 -4.12 8.83 15.30
N LEU A 48 -5.05 7.97 15.66
CA LEU A 48 -6.35 7.92 15.04
C LEU A 48 -7.25 8.98 15.68
N LEU A 49 -7.58 10.01 14.91
CA LEU A 49 -8.55 11.02 15.31
C LEU A 49 -9.89 10.69 14.65
N VAL A 50 -10.94 10.69 15.46
CA VAL A 50 -12.30 10.35 15.01
C VAL A 50 -13.20 11.53 15.34
N GLY A 51 -14.03 11.93 14.38
CA GLY A 51 -15.06 12.94 14.63
C GLY A 51 -16.00 12.50 15.75
N PRO A 52 -16.58 13.44 16.50
CA PRO A 52 -17.36 13.12 17.69
C PRO A 52 -18.64 12.33 17.38
N GLU A 53 -19.21 12.54 16.20
CA GLU A 53 -20.46 11.93 15.78
C GLU A 53 -20.62 11.93 14.26
N PHE A 54 -21.58 11.14 13.77
CA PHE A 54 -22.04 11.25 12.39
C PHE A 54 -22.82 12.54 12.21
N THR A 55 -22.39 13.38 11.28
CA THR A 55 -22.93 14.71 11.05
C THR A 55 -23.45 14.90 9.62
N ARG A 56 -24.30 15.91 9.45
CA ARG A 56 -24.68 16.50 8.16
C ARG A 56 -24.04 17.86 7.91
N ASP A 57 -23.35 18.39 8.90
CA ASP A 57 -22.71 19.70 8.81
C ASP A 57 -21.50 19.64 7.88
N VAL A 58 -21.76 19.76 6.58
CA VAL A 58 -20.75 19.79 5.51
C VAL A 58 -19.69 20.86 5.80
N ASN A 59 -20.09 22.02 6.33
CA ASN A 59 -19.15 23.10 6.61
C ASN A 59 -18.16 22.73 7.73
N SER A 60 -18.63 22.05 8.75
CA SER A 60 -17.75 21.52 9.80
C SER A 60 -16.82 20.44 9.26
N LEU A 61 -17.32 19.53 8.44
CA LEU A 61 -16.47 18.51 7.80
C LEU A 61 -15.41 19.14 6.90
N LYS A 62 -15.77 20.11 6.07
CA LYS A 62 -14.80 20.83 5.20
C LYS A 62 -13.74 21.55 6.01
N ARG A 63 -14.09 22.19 7.14
CA ARG A 63 -13.11 22.82 8.04
C ARG A 63 -12.11 21.78 8.56
N LEU A 64 -12.59 20.64 9.02
CA LEU A 64 -11.73 19.56 9.50
C LEU A 64 -10.83 19.01 8.39
N ILE A 65 -11.39 18.72 7.20
CA ILE A 65 -10.65 18.25 6.03
C ILE A 65 -9.54 19.22 5.63
N ASN A 66 -9.82 20.53 5.65
CA ASN A 66 -8.84 21.55 5.30
C ASN A 66 -7.76 21.75 6.38
N GLN A 67 -7.98 21.27 7.58
CA GLN A 67 -7.02 21.30 8.69
C GLN A 67 -6.21 20.01 8.82
N LEU A 68 -6.53 18.97 8.03
CA LEU A 68 -5.79 17.71 8.11
C LEU A 68 -4.33 17.92 7.70
N ALA A 69 -3.45 17.50 8.58
CA ALA A 69 -2.03 17.42 8.30
C ALA A 69 -1.69 16.04 7.70
N THR A 70 -0.85 16.04 6.69
CA THR A 70 -0.24 14.84 6.12
C THR A 70 1.26 14.90 6.31
N ASP A 71 1.92 13.74 6.27
CA ASP A 71 3.34 13.64 6.59
C ASP A 71 4.20 13.47 5.32
N PRO A 72 5.06 14.42 5.00
CA PRO A 72 6.04 14.22 3.93
C PRO A 72 7.12 13.21 4.31
N SER A 73 7.30 12.93 5.62
CA SER A 73 8.47 12.19 6.13
C SER A 73 8.49 10.73 5.70
N ILE A 74 7.36 10.11 5.41
CA ILE A 74 7.35 8.71 4.94
C ILE A 74 7.92 8.59 3.54
N LYS A 75 7.45 9.43 2.60
CA LYS A 75 8.02 9.45 1.25
C LYS A 75 9.49 9.87 1.27
N GLU A 76 9.83 10.83 2.09
CA GLU A 76 11.22 11.25 2.24
C GLU A 76 12.08 10.13 2.82
N ARG A 77 11.58 9.40 3.82
CA ARG A 77 12.27 8.24 4.37
C ARG A 77 12.40 7.09 3.37
N GLU A 78 11.35 6.78 2.61
CA GLU A 78 11.44 5.80 1.52
C GLU A 78 12.48 6.21 0.48
N ARG A 79 12.50 7.49 0.12
CA ARG A 79 13.50 8.05 -0.79
C ARG A 79 14.91 7.92 -0.20
N GLN A 80 15.10 8.27 1.06
CA GLN A 80 16.37 8.17 1.76
C GLN A 80 16.82 6.71 1.87
N ASN A 81 15.95 5.80 2.27
CA ASN A 81 16.25 4.37 2.35
C ASN A 81 16.71 3.80 1.00
N LYS A 82 16.03 4.19 -0.09
CA LYS A 82 16.44 3.81 -1.45
C LYS A 82 17.80 4.38 -1.79
N GLN A 83 18.05 5.64 -1.46
CA GLN A 83 19.34 6.30 -1.70
C GLN A 83 20.46 5.66 -0.90
N ASP A 84 20.25 5.35 0.37
CA ASP A 84 21.24 4.70 1.23
C ASP A 84 21.61 3.31 0.68
N LEU A 85 20.61 2.53 0.24
CA LEU A 85 20.85 1.23 -0.36
C LEU A 85 21.60 1.34 -1.70
N LEU A 86 21.22 2.27 -2.55
CA LEU A 86 21.90 2.53 -3.82
C LEU A 86 23.33 3.00 -3.60
N THR A 87 23.55 3.92 -2.66
CA THR A 87 24.90 4.38 -2.31
C THR A 87 25.77 3.23 -1.83
N LEU A 88 25.24 2.37 -0.96
CA LEU A 88 25.97 1.20 -0.51
C LEU A 88 26.33 0.24 -1.66
N LEU A 89 25.40 0.00 -2.59
CA LEU A 89 25.57 -1.01 -3.64
C LEU A 89 26.33 -0.51 -4.88
N TYR A 90 26.30 0.80 -5.16
CA TYR A 90 26.81 1.38 -6.40
C TYR A 90 27.81 2.54 -6.20
N ASP A 91 28.21 2.87 -4.97
CA ASP A 91 29.19 3.93 -4.77
C ASP A 91 30.60 3.45 -5.16
N ASP A 92 31.10 4.00 -6.26
CA ASP A 92 32.43 3.72 -6.80
C ASP A 92 33.55 4.09 -5.83
N SER A 93 33.30 4.95 -4.82
CA SER A 93 34.28 5.29 -3.80
C SER A 93 34.65 4.08 -2.92
N ASN A 94 33.70 3.16 -2.71
CA ASN A 94 33.94 1.91 -2.03
C ASN A 94 34.74 0.92 -2.90
N GLN A 95 34.61 0.99 -4.22
CA GLN A 95 35.38 0.21 -5.18
C GLN A 95 36.77 0.81 -5.37
N LEU A 96 36.88 2.14 -5.46
CA LEU A 96 38.17 2.86 -5.61
C LEU A 96 39.02 2.83 -4.36
N SER A 97 38.47 2.76 -3.15
CA SER A 97 39.25 2.58 -1.94
C SER A 97 39.90 1.18 -1.85
N ALA A 98 39.27 0.18 -2.43
CA ALA A 98 39.89 -1.16 -2.59
C ALA A 98 41.01 -1.14 -3.63
N LEU A 99 40.89 -0.36 -4.70
CA LEU A 99 41.92 -0.20 -5.76
C LEU A 99 43.09 0.70 -5.34
N ASN A 100 42.86 1.74 -4.53
CA ASN A 100 43.90 2.68 -4.09
C ASN A 100 44.79 2.14 -2.94
N VAL A 101 44.37 1.13 -2.22
CA VAL A 101 45.23 0.42 -1.26
C VAL A 101 46.16 -0.56 -1.97
N ALA A 102 45.85 -0.93 -3.22
CA ALA A 102 46.60 -1.91 -4.01
C ALA A 102 47.62 -1.28 -4.95
N GLY A 103 48.33 -0.26 -4.50
CA GLY A 103 49.47 0.33 -5.24
C GLY A 103 50.61 -0.63 -5.56
N GLU A 104 50.58 -1.89 -5.16
CA GLU A 104 51.59 -2.91 -5.47
C GLU A 104 51.02 -4.33 -5.37
N SER A 105 50.86 -4.96 -6.50
CA SER A 105 50.91 -6.38 -6.85
C SER A 105 49.71 -6.95 -7.60
N ILE A 106 49.91 -7.11 -8.87
CA ILE A 106 49.08 -7.84 -9.81
C ILE A 106 49.19 -9.34 -9.54
N GLY A 107 48.39 -9.91 -8.64
CA GLY A 107 48.47 -11.36 -8.46
C GLY A 107 47.55 -11.99 -7.40
N SER A 108 47.05 -11.23 -6.45
CA SER A 108 46.20 -11.76 -5.38
C SER A 108 44.80 -11.12 -5.27
N ASP A 109 44.48 -10.25 -6.15
CA ASP A 109 43.40 -9.25 -5.95
C ASP A 109 41.99 -9.70 -6.36
N ALA A 110 41.89 -10.73 -7.19
CA ALA A 110 40.56 -11.24 -7.59
C ALA A 110 39.78 -11.85 -6.40
N GLN A 111 40.45 -12.51 -5.46
CA GLN A 111 39.78 -13.06 -4.27
C GLN A 111 39.42 -11.99 -3.24
N GLY A 112 40.19 -10.92 -3.11
CA GLY A 112 39.91 -9.78 -2.24
C GLY A 112 38.68 -9.00 -2.74
N ASN A 113 38.59 -8.76 -4.02
CA ASN A 113 37.46 -8.04 -4.62
C ASN A 113 36.17 -8.84 -4.52
N VAL A 114 36.16 -10.13 -4.78
CA VAL A 114 35.01 -11.03 -4.61
C VAL A 114 34.52 -11.07 -3.15
N ALA A 115 35.45 -11.11 -2.19
CA ALA A 115 35.09 -11.12 -0.78
C ALA A 115 34.47 -9.77 -0.33
N ASN A 116 34.98 -8.65 -0.85
CA ASN A 116 34.43 -7.32 -0.57
C ASN A 116 33.05 -7.15 -1.16
N GLU A 117 32.84 -7.55 -2.42
CA GLU A 117 31.55 -7.50 -3.07
C GLU A 117 30.51 -8.36 -2.37
N ALA A 118 30.84 -9.59 -1.99
CA ALA A 118 29.97 -10.45 -1.20
C ALA A 118 29.59 -9.82 0.16
N ASN A 119 30.50 -9.05 0.76
CA ASN A 119 30.23 -8.34 2.01
C ASN A 119 29.27 -7.15 1.80
N ILE A 120 29.47 -6.37 0.75
CA ILE A 120 28.57 -5.25 0.34
C ILE A 120 27.16 -5.78 0.06
N LEU A 121 27.04 -6.85 -0.71
CA LEU A 121 25.75 -7.47 -1.01
C LEU A 121 25.04 -7.99 0.24
N ARG A 122 25.79 -8.56 1.19
CA ARG A 122 25.22 -9.01 2.48
C ARG A 122 24.74 -7.83 3.33
N GLN A 123 25.50 -6.75 3.38
CA GLN A 123 25.09 -5.53 4.08
C GLN A 123 23.85 -4.92 3.40
N GLY A 124 23.79 -4.89 2.07
CA GLY A 124 22.62 -4.46 1.30
C GLY A 124 21.38 -5.29 1.59
N ALA A 125 21.53 -6.62 1.69
CA ALA A 125 20.44 -7.52 2.05
C ALA A 125 19.90 -7.24 3.46
N ASN A 126 20.78 -7.02 4.43
CA ASN A 126 20.38 -6.68 5.80
C ASN A 126 19.62 -5.33 5.86
N LEU A 127 20.11 -4.32 5.12
CA LEU A 127 19.41 -3.02 5.03
C LEU A 127 18.05 -3.17 4.36
N ALA A 128 17.95 -3.91 3.26
CA ALA A 128 16.70 -4.18 2.57
C ALA A 128 15.67 -4.84 3.50
N GLU A 129 16.11 -5.81 4.32
CA GLU A 129 15.25 -6.47 5.31
C GLU A 129 14.75 -5.50 6.39
N VAL A 130 15.62 -4.65 6.92
CA VAL A 130 15.26 -3.65 7.93
C VAL A 130 14.23 -2.66 7.34
N PHE A 131 14.48 -2.14 6.14
CA PHE A 131 13.59 -1.18 5.50
C PHE A 131 12.24 -1.81 5.13
N ALA A 132 12.25 -3.04 4.63
CA ALA A 132 11.03 -3.79 4.35
C ALA A 132 10.22 -4.06 5.62
N GLY A 133 10.89 -4.42 6.72
CA GLY A 133 10.25 -4.60 8.03
C GLY A 133 9.58 -3.34 8.53
N GLN A 134 10.26 -2.19 8.46
CA GLN A 134 9.70 -0.90 8.84
C GLN A 134 8.45 -0.56 8.01
N ARG A 135 8.52 -0.75 6.69
CA ARG A 135 7.38 -0.48 5.82
C ARG A 135 6.19 -1.38 6.10
N LYS A 136 6.44 -2.66 6.38
CA LYS A 136 5.41 -3.60 6.82
C LYS A 136 4.70 -3.13 8.08
N ASP A 137 5.45 -2.76 9.11
CA ASP A 137 4.90 -2.29 10.38
C ASP A 137 4.02 -1.04 10.20
N GLU A 138 4.44 -0.12 9.32
CA GLU A 138 3.66 1.07 8.96
C GLU A 138 2.31 0.72 8.35
N ILE A 139 2.31 -0.20 7.39
CA ILE A 139 1.09 -0.64 6.72
C ILE A 139 0.18 -1.41 7.69
N LEU A 140 0.75 -2.30 8.51
CA LEU A 140 -0.02 -3.03 9.52
C LEU A 140 -0.66 -2.07 10.53
N TYR A 141 0.03 -0.99 10.89
CA TYR A 141 -0.54 0.04 11.74
C TYR A 141 -1.76 0.71 11.12
N THR A 142 -1.71 1.04 9.83
CA THR A 142 -2.85 1.60 9.09
C THR A 142 -4.03 0.63 9.03
N LEU A 143 -3.78 -0.64 8.68
CA LEU A 143 -4.82 -1.67 8.63
C LEU A 143 -5.50 -1.88 9.99
N ASN A 144 -4.70 -1.95 11.05
CA ASN A 144 -5.21 -2.10 12.41
C ASN A 144 -6.02 -0.87 12.85
N SER A 145 -5.56 0.33 12.52
CA SER A 145 -6.28 1.57 12.83
C SER A 145 -7.64 1.62 12.14
N MET A 146 -7.70 1.26 10.85
CA MET A 146 -8.93 1.21 10.08
C MET A 146 -9.92 0.17 10.63
N THR A 147 -9.46 -1.04 10.93
CA THR A 147 -10.31 -2.10 11.47
C THR A 147 -10.80 -1.80 12.89
N SER A 148 -9.94 -1.24 13.74
CA SER A 148 -10.31 -0.78 15.08
C SER A 148 -11.33 0.36 15.04
N LEU A 149 -11.21 1.28 14.07
CA LEU A 149 -12.21 2.31 13.83
C LEU A 149 -13.56 1.68 13.48
N ALA A 150 -13.60 0.76 12.51
CA ALA A 150 -14.84 0.11 12.10
C ALA A 150 -15.52 -0.62 13.28
N GLU A 151 -14.74 -1.29 14.12
CA GLU A 151 -15.22 -1.97 15.31
C GLU A 151 -15.75 -0.98 16.36
N HIS A 152 -14.99 0.08 16.65
CA HIS A 152 -15.42 1.13 17.58
C HIS A 152 -16.73 1.77 17.14
N LEU A 153 -16.85 2.16 15.88
CA LEU A 153 -18.05 2.78 15.34
C LEU A 153 -19.25 1.82 15.36
N SER A 154 -19.02 0.53 15.12
CA SER A 154 -20.10 -0.47 15.16
C SER A 154 -20.60 -0.77 16.58
N ARG A 155 -19.76 -0.54 17.60
CA ARG A 155 -20.17 -0.65 19.01
C ARG A 155 -20.79 0.62 19.56
N THR A 156 -20.30 1.78 19.10
CA THR A 156 -20.74 3.10 19.64
C THR A 156 -22.03 3.58 18.99
N PHE A 157 -22.19 3.33 17.70
CA PHE A 157 -23.33 3.77 16.94
C PHE A 157 -24.10 2.55 16.41
N ASP A 158 -25.35 2.41 16.89
CA ASP A 158 -26.26 1.39 16.36
C ASP A 158 -26.77 1.82 14.98
N VAL A 159 -25.92 1.67 13.98
CA VAL A 159 -26.21 2.02 12.59
C VAL A 159 -26.75 0.77 11.88
N PRO A 160 -28.06 0.74 11.57
CA PRO A 160 -28.64 -0.40 10.87
C PRO A 160 -28.16 -0.46 9.41
N GLY A 161 -28.05 -1.68 8.89
CA GLY A 161 -27.80 -1.91 7.48
C GLY A 161 -26.35 -1.78 7.04
N PRO A 162 -26.12 -1.72 5.72
CA PRO A 162 -24.78 -1.61 5.13
C PRO A 162 -24.18 -0.24 5.35
N LYS A 163 -22.91 -0.21 5.72
CA LYS A 163 -22.11 0.99 5.97
C LYS A 163 -21.11 1.20 4.84
N THR A 164 -20.83 2.43 4.50
CA THR A 164 -19.82 2.80 3.50
C THR A 164 -18.61 3.39 4.20
N MET A 165 -17.41 2.95 3.81
CA MET A 165 -16.16 3.59 4.19
C MET A 165 -15.41 3.99 2.93
N ILE A 166 -15.00 5.25 2.85
CA ILE A 166 -14.12 5.76 1.79
C ILE A 166 -12.76 5.98 2.42
N MET A 167 -11.77 5.23 1.97
CA MET A 167 -10.38 5.38 2.41
C MET A 167 -9.60 6.14 1.36
N VAL A 168 -8.96 7.22 1.77
CA VAL A 168 -7.97 7.95 0.98
C VAL A 168 -6.59 7.64 1.53
N SER A 169 -5.70 7.08 0.71
CA SER A 169 -4.35 6.70 1.11
C SER A 169 -3.35 6.88 -0.04
N GLY A 170 -2.11 7.16 0.28
CA GLY A 170 -1.01 7.18 -0.68
C GLY A 170 -0.64 5.79 -1.23
N GLY A 171 -1.12 4.70 -0.60
CA GLY A 171 -0.90 3.33 -1.06
C GLY A 171 -0.78 2.32 0.08
N ILE A 172 -1.16 1.10 -0.20
CA ILE A 172 -1.02 -0.07 0.69
C ILE A 172 -0.30 -1.16 -0.11
N SER A 173 0.99 -1.33 0.13
CA SER A 173 1.80 -2.36 -0.54
C SER A 173 1.38 -3.75 -0.05
N GLU A 174 1.19 -4.69 -0.97
CA GLU A 174 0.98 -6.11 -0.65
C GLU A 174 2.30 -6.79 -0.26
N ASN A 175 3.41 -6.31 -0.83
CA ASN A 175 4.76 -6.78 -0.57
C ASN A 175 5.66 -5.63 -0.08
N PRO A 176 5.49 -5.21 1.19
CA PRO A 176 6.21 -4.07 1.73
C PRO A 176 7.72 -4.18 1.54
N GLY A 177 8.31 -3.13 0.97
CA GLY A 177 9.74 -3.07 0.74
C GLY A 177 10.25 -3.88 -0.45
N SER A 178 9.38 -4.42 -1.30
CA SER A 178 9.77 -5.16 -2.52
C SER A 178 10.77 -4.38 -3.38
N VAL A 179 10.65 -3.06 -3.43
CA VAL A 179 11.57 -2.18 -4.17
C VAL A 179 13.04 -2.34 -3.72
N TYR A 180 13.29 -2.55 -2.44
CA TYR A 180 14.65 -2.72 -1.93
C TYR A 180 15.27 -4.03 -2.40
N TYR A 181 14.47 -5.09 -2.47
CA TYR A 181 14.93 -6.38 -3.00
C TYR A 181 15.15 -6.33 -4.51
N TYR A 182 14.32 -5.58 -5.27
CA TYR A 182 14.56 -5.38 -6.71
C TYR A 182 15.86 -4.60 -6.98
N ILE A 183 16.19 -3.62 -6.14
CA ILE A 183 17.48 -2.90 -6.23
C ILE A 183 18.64 -3.86 -5.97
N LEU A 184 18.52 -4.73 -4.97
CA LEU A 184 19.52 -5.73 -4.62
C LEU A 184 19.69 -6.76 -5.75
N ASP A 185 18.59 -7.29 -6.30
CA ASP A 185 18.61 -8.25 -7.41
C ASP A 185 19.26 -7.65 -8.66
N ALA A 186 18.97 -6.39 -8.98
CA ALA A 186 19.59 -5.70 -10.11
C ALA A 186 21.12 -5.60 -9.94
N ARG A 187 21.61 -5.34 -8.74
CA ARG A 187 23.05 -5.32 -8.46
C ARG A 187 23.66 -6.72 -8.53
N LEU A 188 22.98 -7.75 -8.03
CA LEU A 188 23.41 -9.14 -8.14
C LEU A 188 23.54 -9.60 -9.59
N ASP A 189 22.58 -9.22 -10.44
CA ASP A 189 22.60 -9.54 -11.86
C ASP A 189 23.79 -8.85 -12.57
N GLN A 190 24.08 -7.59 -12.21
CA GLN A 190 25.24 -6.85 -12.71
C GLN A 190 26.55 -7.50 -12.27
N ALA A 191 26.73 -7.79 -10.99
CA ALA A 191 27.91 -8.45 -10.45
C ALA A 191 28.15 -9.83 -11.10
N SER A 192 27.05 -10.56 -11.33
CA SER A 192 27.10 -11.84 -12.03
C SER A 192 27.53 -11.71 -13.48
N ALA A 193 27.12 -10.64 -14.16
CA ALA A 193 27.53 -10.36 -15.53
C ALA A 193 29.02 -9.98 -15.61
N GLU A 194 29.50 -9.12 -14.69
CA GLU A 194 30.89 -8.71 -14.56
C GLU A 194 31.79 -9.92 -14.29
N ALA A 195 31.44 -10.77 -13.33
CA ALA A 195 32.19 -11.99 -13.02
C ALA A 195 32.30 -12.97 -14.21
N ARG A 196 31.29 -13.06 -15.09
CA ARG A 196 31.34 -13.90 -16.28
C ARG A 196 32.30 -13.36 -17.35
N VAL A 197 32.51 -12.06 -17.40
CA VAL A 197 33.47 -11.43 -18.33
C VAL A 197 34.90 -11.67 -17.84
N ASP A 198 35.14 -11.57 -16.54
CA ASP A 198 36.48 -11.61 -15.96
C ASP A 198 36.98 -13.05 -15.63
N ALA A 199 36.06 -13.98 -15.34
CA ALA A 199 36.37 -15.35 -15.02
C ALA A 199 35.30 -16.34 -15.50
N PRO A 200 35.30 -16.72 -16.80
CA PRO A 200 34.21 -17.52 -17.38
C PRO A 200 34.09 -18.95 -16.81
N MET A 201 35.08 -19.43 -16.06
CA MET A 201 35.09 -20.80 -15.48
C MET A 201 34.87 -20.88 -13.96
N ALA A 202 34.78 -19.77 -13.26
CA ALA A 202 34.67 -19.73 -11.80
C ALA A 202 33.26 -19.42 -11.24
N ALA A 203 32.26 -19.33 -12.07
CA ALA A 203 30.92 -18.87 -11.70
C ALA A 203 30.07 -19.99 -11.06
N GLU A 204 30.50 -20.54 -9.93
CA GLU A 204 29.53 -21.10 -8.96
C GLU A 204 29.01 -19.94 -8.12
N HIS A 205 27.82 -19.43 -8.51
CA HIS A 205 27.15 -18.36 -7.81
C HIS A 205 26.73 -18.78 -6.41
N PRO A 206 26.89 -17.94 -5.40
CA PRO A 206 26.17 -18.10 -4.16
C PRO A 206 24.68 -17.81 -4.44
N VAL A 207 23.93 -18.85 -4.82
CA VAL A 207 22.49 -18.85 -5.14
C VAL A 207 21.65 -18.47 -3.91
N ALA A 208 22.27 -18.16 -2.78
CA ALA A 208 21.60 -17.95 -1.51
C ALA A 208 20.75 -16.67 -1.39
N PHE A 209 20.83 -15.75 -2.36
CA PHE A 209 20.09 -14.47 -2.27
C PHE A 209 18.80 -14.40 -3.12
N ARG A 210 18.55 -15.40 -3.96
CA ARG A 210 17.34 -15.43 -4.81
C ARG A 210 16.06 -15.85 -4.10
N GLN A 211 15.93 -15.67 -2.82
CA GLN A 211 14.61 -15.84 -2.22
C GLN A 211 13.91 -14.48 -2.20
N PRO A 212 12.69 -14.39 -2.79
CA PRO A 212 11.85 -13.24 -2.57
C PRO A 212 11.41 -13.27 -1.10
N HIS A 213 12.18 -12.67 -0.24
CA HIS A 213 11.76 -12.36 1.12
C HIS A 213 10.79 -11.18 1.12
N ALA A 214 9.98 -11.08 0.08
CA ALA A 214 8.83 -10.22 0.07
C ALA A 214 7.98 -10.62 1.28
N GLN A 215 7.99 -9.79 2.29
CA GLN A 215 7.18 -10.00 3.50
C GLN A 215 5.72 -9.71 3.13
N THR A 216 5.12 -10.61 2.35
CA THR A 216 3.72 -10.46 1.95
C THR A 216 2.83 -10.24 3.16
N ILE A 217 1.92 -9.30 3.03
CA ILE A 217 0.90 -9.01 4.04
C ILE A 217 -0.49 -9.51 3.65
N ASP A 218 -0.59 -10.38 2.64
CA ASP A 218 -1.89 -10.88 2.14
C ASP A 218 -2.79 -11.39 3.28
N THR A 219 -2.26 -12.19 4.19
CA THR A 219 -3.02 -12.69 5.35
C THR A 219 -3.61 -11.54 6.19
N TYR A 220 -2.89 -10.46 6.37
CA TYR A 220 -3.36 -9.30 7.14
C TYR A 220 -4.42 -8.52 6.35
N LEU A 221 -4.26 -8.38 5.03
CA LEU A 221 -5.26 -7.79 4.15
C LEU A 221 -6.56 -8.59 4.19
N GLN A 222 -6.48 -9.91 4.08
CA GLN A 222 -7.65 -10.79 4.15
C GLN A 222 -8.34 -10.72 5.54
N ARG A 223 -7.57 -10.63 6.62
CA ARG A 223 -8.13 -10.40 7.96
C ARG A 223 -8.85 -9.07 8.05
N ALA A 224 -8.26 -7.98 7.55
CA ALA A 224 -8.90 -6.67 7.53
C ALA A 224 -10.21 -6.69 6.74
N VAL A 225 -10.22 -7.32 5.56
CA VAL A 225 -11.44 -7.57 4.76
C VAL A 225 -12.48 -8.33 5.56
N GLY A 226 -12.08 -9.41 6.23
CA GLY A 226 -12.97 -10.22 7.07
C GLY A 226 -13.59 -9.41 8.21
N HIS A 227 -12.81 -8.55 8.87
CA HIS A 227 -13.31 -7.66 9.92
C HIS A 227 -14.31 -6.64 9.38
N LEU A 228 -14.00 -5.95 8.27
CA LEU A 228 -14.91 -5.00 7.65
C LEU A 228 -16.21 -5.66 7.20
N ASN A 229 -16.14 -6.85 6.64
CA ASN A 229 -17.32 -7.61 6.23
C ASN A 229 -18.22 -7.97 7.41
N ARG A 230 -17.65 -8.41 8.55
CA ARG A 230 -18.41 -8.68 9.78
C ARG A 230 -19.12 -7.44 10.32
N MET A 231 -18.47 -6.28 10.23
CA MET A 231 -19.05 -5.00 10.67
C MET A 231 -19.97 -4.38 9.63
N ASN A 232 -20.24 -5.09 8.53
CA ASN A 232 -21.11 -4.67 7.44
C ASN A 232 -20.63 -3.41 6.67
N TYR A 233 -19.31 -3.19 6.61
CA TYR A 233 -18.71 -2.12 5.80
C TYR A 233 -18.47 -2.58 4.36
N THR A 234 -18.73 -1.68 3.41
CA THR A 234 -18.20 -1.72 2.06
C THR A 234 -17.13 -0.65 1.94
N LEU A 235 -15.91 -1.05 1.60
CA LEU A 235 -14.77 -0.14 1.51
C LEU A 235 -14.54 0.28 0.06
N TYR A 236 -14.48 1.59 -0.17
CA TYR A 236 -13.99 2.22 -1.38
C TYR A 236 -12.62 2.82 -1.10
N THR A 237 -11.67 2.61 -1.99
CA THR A 237 -10.30 3.13 -1.80
C THR A 237 -9.95 4.10 -2.91
N ILE A 238 -9.33 5.21 -2.53
CA ILE A 238 -8.82 6.24 -3.44
C ILE A 238 -7.32 6.37 -3.21
N GLY A 239 -6.54 6.01 -4.24
CA GLY A 239 -5.09 6.19 -4.25
C GLY A 239 -4.74 7.66 -4.48
N ALA A 240 -4.25 8.34 -3.46
CA ALA A 240 -4.02 9.78 -3.47
C ALA A 240 -2.87 10.22 -4.42
N ARG A 241 -1.99 9.30 -4.79
CA ARG A 241 -0.82 9.60 -5.65
C ARG A 241 -1.18 10.00 -7.09
N GLY A 242 -2.41 9.77 -7.52
CA GLY A 242 -2.84 10.11 -8.87
C GLY A 242 -2.29 9.16 -9.94
N THR A 243 -1.76 9.71 -11.03
CA THR A 243 -1.21 8.90 -12.13
C THR A 243 0.23 8.48 -11.90
N MET A 244 0.61 7.31 -12.41
CA MET A 244 1.98 6.80 -12.35
C MET A 244 2.99 7.77 -12.98
N ILE A 245 2.59 8.56 -13.97
CA ILE A 245 3.47 9.55 -14.65
C ILE A 245 3.96 10.60 -13.65
N GLY A 246 3.10 11.09 -12.76
CA GLY A 246 3.49 12.05 -11.71
C GLY A 246 4.44 11.47 -10.66
N ALA A 247 4.40 10.14 -10.45
CA ALA A 247 5.32 9.47 -9.52
C ALA A 247 6.77 9.41 -10.03
N PHE A 248 6.99 9.57 -11.34
CA PHE A 248 8.32 9.58 -11.95
C PHE A 248 8.92 10.99 -12.08
N ASP A 249 8.13 12.03 -11.84
CA ASP A 249 8.51 13.42 -12.10
C ASP A 249 9.30 14.10 -10.96
N ASP A 250 9.72 13.33 -9.97
CA ASP A 250 10.62 13.82 -8.94
C ASP A 250 12.04 13.99 -9.55
N ALA A 251 12.25 15.16 -10.22
CA ALA A 251 13.47 15.50 -10.93
C ALA A 251 14.73 15.56 -10.02
N THR A 252 14.54 15.37 -8.71
CA THR A 252 15.61 15.36 -7.71
C THR A 252 16.23 13.98 -7.51
N ASP A 253 15.66 12.94 -8.10
CA ASP A 253 16.19 11.57 -7.96
C ASP A 253 17.39 11.36 -8.92
N ARG A 254 18.57 11.79 -8.48
CA ARG A 254 19.83 11.68 -9.25
C ARG A 254 20.19 10.23 -9.61
N PHE A 255 19.57 9.25 -8.97
CA PHE A 255 19.77 7.81 -9.20
C PHE A 255 18.80 7.20 -10.21
N ARG A 256 17.90 8.00 -10.83
CA ARG A 256 16.98 7.52 -11.87
C ARG A 256 17.67 6.86 -13.07
N SER A 257 18.90 7.25 -13.36
CA SER A 257 19.65 6.68 -14.47
C SER A 257 20.08 5.22 -14.25
N ASN A 258 20.15 4.77 -12.98
CA ASN A 258 20.64 3.43 -12.62
C ASN A 258 19.52 2.48 -12.22
N LEU A 259 18.35 2.99 -11.82
CA LEU A 259 17.17 2.15 -11.60
C LEU A 259 16.44 1.91 -12.90
N SER A 260 16.27 0.66 -13.29
CA SER A 260 15.39 0.34 -14.40
C SER A 260 14.01 0.97 -14.17
N PRO A 261 13.44 1.69 -15.17
CA PRO A 261 12.06 2.22 -15.06
C PRO A 261 11.04 1.16 -14.62
N GLY A 262 11.34 -0.12 -14.86
CA GLY A 262 10.55 -1.26 -14.39
C GLY A 262 10.44 -1.35 -12.87
N ILE A 263 11.50 -1.06 -12.11
CA ILE A 263 11.49 -1.20 -10.64
C ILE A 263 10.51 -0.21 -10.01
N SER A 264 10.53 1.04 -10.44
CA SER A 264 9.60 2.06 -9.93
C SER A 264 8.15 1.74 -10.28
N SER A 265 7.89 1.20 -11.48
CA SER A 265 6.53 0.81 -11.87
C SER A 265 6.01 -0.40 -11.10
N ILE A 266 6.88 -1.34 -10.73
CA ILE A 266 6.51 -2.50 -9.90
C ILE A 266 6.15 -2.04 -8.49
N ALA A 267 6.98 -1.18 -7.88
CA ALA A 267 6.71 -0.65 -6.55
C ALA A 267 5.38 0.13 -6.49
N TYR A 268 5.11 0.95 -7.51
CA TYR A 268 3.85 1.69 -7.61
C TYR A 268 2.64 0.76 -7.71
N ARG A 269 2.71 -0.27 -8.58
CA ARG A 269 1.63 -1.26 -8.72
C ARG A 269 1.40 -2.07 -7.46
N ASP A 270 2.46 -2.43 -6.74
CA ASP A 270 2.35 -3.18 -5.50
C ASP A 270 1.53 -2.42 -4.44
N GLU A 271 1.69 -1.11 -4.36
CA GLU A 271 0.90 -0.25 -3.47
C GLU A 271 -0.57 -0.12 -3.88
N GLU A 272 -0.88 -0.19 -5.17
CA GLU A 272 -2.25 -0.20 -5.67
C GLU A 272 -2.96 -1.52 -5.38
N VAL A 273 -2.24 -2.65 -5.44
CA VAL A 273 -2.79 -3.99 -5.22
C VAL A 273 -3.41 -4.14 -3.84
N GLY A 274 -2.78 -3.61 -2.80
CA GLY A 274 -3.34 -3.66 -1.45
C GLY A 274 -4.65 -2.88 -1.32
N LEU A 275 -4.73 -1.69 -1.92
CA LEU A 275 -5.97 -0.89 -1.96
C LEU A 275 -7.09 -1.63 -2.71
N GLU A 276 -6.74 -2.26 -3.84
CA GLU A 276 -7.66 -3.05 -4.64
C GLU A 276 -8.15 -4.30 -3.89
N THR A 277 -7.26 -5.01 -3.22
CA THR A 277 -7.59 -6.19 -2.41
C THR A 277 -8.59 -5.86 -1.29
N LEU A 278 -8.36 -4.76 -0.58
CA LEU A 278 -9.25 -4.30 0.49
C LEU A 278 -10.65 -3.92 -0.03
N SER A 279 -10.71 -3.11 -1.08
CA SER A 279 -11.99 -2.65 -1.62
C SER A 279 -12.78 -3.78 -2.26
N ARG A 280 -12.16 -4.57 -3.15
CA ARG A 280 -12.82 -5.71 -3.83
C ARG A 280 -13.26 -6.78 -2.84
N GLY A 281 -12.48 -7.02 -1.79
CA GLY A 281 -12.80 -7.99 -0.76
C GLY A 281 -14.08 -7.66 0.00
N THR A 282 -14.41 -6.37 0.13
CA THR A 282 -15.64 -5.87 0.78
C THR A 282 -16.78 -5.56 -0.19
N GLY A 283 -16.57 -5.78 -1.51
CA GLY A 283 -17.57 -5.50 -2.55
C GLY A 283 -17.57 -4.06 -3.05
N GLY A 284 -16.61 -3.24 -2.65
CA GLY A 284 -16.41 -1.87 -3.14
C GLY A 284 -15.54 -1.77 -4.39
N LEU A 285 -15.03 -0.58 -4.65
CA LEU A 285 -14.18 -0.23 -5.79
C LEU A 285 -12.89 0.43 -5.32
N ALA A 286 -11.81 0.18 -6.07
CA ALA A 286 -10.56 0.93 -5.95
C ALA A 286 -10.45 1.93 -7.10
N PHE A 287 -10.02 3.13 -6.77
CA PHE A 287 -9.71 4.20 -7.72
C PHE A 287 -8.23 4.56 -7.53
N HIS A 288 -7.43 4.17 -8.48
CA HIS A 288 -5.98 4.41 -8.47
C HIS A 288 -5.49 4.69 -9.90
N ASN A 289 -4.25 5.11 -10.03
CA ASN A 289 -3.62 5.49 -11.30
C ASN A 289 -4.49 6.47 -12.12
N SER A 290 -5.13 7.42 -11.45
CA SER A 290 -6.00 8.41 -12.05
C SER A 290 -5.93 9.73 -11.29
N ALA A 291 -5.80 10.82 -12.01
CA ALA A 291 -5.94 12.18 -11.47
C ALA A 291 -7.42 12.63 -11.39
N ASN A 292 -8.35 11.83 -11.90
CA ASN A 292 -9.78 12.15 -11.88
C ASN A 292 -10.44 11.73 -10.56
N PHE A 293 -10.10 12.42 -9.49
CA PHE A 293 -10.68 12.19 -8.17
C PHE A 293 -12.19 12.55 -8.12
N PHE A 294 -12.63 13.52 -8.91
CA PHE A 294 -14.06 13.87 -9.02
C PHE A 294 -14.86 12.68 -9.53
N GLY A 295 -14.42 12.06 -10.63
CA GLY A 295 -15.09 10.88 -11.18
C GLY A 295 -15.07 9.68 -10.23
N ALA A 296 -14.06 9.57 -9.35
CA ALA A 296 -14.03 8.56 -8.31
C ALA A 296 -15.17 8.76 -7.30
N PHE A 297 -15.35 9.97 -6.79
CA PHE A 297 -16.42 10.30 -5.85
C PHE A 297 -17.81 10.17 -6.47
N GLU A 298 -18.01 10.66 -7.71
CA GLU A 298 -19.28 10.48 -8.45
C GLU A 298 -19.62 8.99 -8.62
N ARG A 299 -18.61 8.17 -8.92
CA ARG A 299 -18.82 6.73 -9.07
C ARG A 299 -19.17 6.04 -7.76
N ILE A 300 -18.58 6.47 -6.64
CA ILE A 300 -18.95 5.98 -5.31
C ILE A 300 -20.39 6.35 -4.98
N ASP A 301 -20.77 7.59 -5.22
CA ASP A 301 -22.13 8.08 -4.99
C ASP A 301 -23.15 7.24 -5.77
N HIS A 302 -22.96 7.10 -7.07
CA HIS A 302 -23.82 6.27 -7.91
C HIS A 302 -23.88 4.81 -7.45
N ASP A 303 -22.75 4.26 -6.98
CA ASP A 303 -22.67 2.87 -6.53
C ASP A 303 -23.35 2.64 -5.19
N THR A 304 -23.36 3.64 -4.32
CA THR A 304 -24.00 3.59 -3.01
C THR A 304 -25.50 3.86 -3.07
N ALA A 305 -25.95 4.62 -4.07
CA ALA A 305 -27.37 4.93 -4.26
C ALA A 305 -28.24 3.71 -4.61
N PHE A 306 -27.66 2.73 -5.32
CA PHE A 306 -28.38 1.54 -5.79
C PHE A 306 -27.67 0.25 -5.32
N ARG A 307 -28.10 -0.26 -4.19
CA ARG A 307 -27.53 -1.48 -3.61
C ARG A 307 -28.63 -2.50 -3.28
N TYR A 308 -28.40 -3.74 -3.69
CA TYR A 308 -29.22 -4.86 -3.26
C TYR A 308 -28.62 -5.49 -1.99
N VAL A 309 -29.44 -5.67 -0.99
CA VAL A 309 -29.07 -6.39 0.24
C VAL A 309 -29.74 -7.74 0.20
N LEU A 310 -28.93 -8.80 0.14
CA LEU A 310 -29.42 -10.17 0.15
C LEU A 310 -29.05 -10.81 1.49
N GLY A 311 -30.06 -11.23 2.24
CA GLY A 311 -29.87 -12.06 3.41
C GLY A 311 -29.92 -13.53 3.03
N TYR A 312 -29.01 -14.32 3.56
CA TYR A 312 -29.03 -15.79 3.44
C TYR A 312 -28.69 -16.44 4.79
N ALA A 313 -29.26 -17.61 5.02
CA ALA A 313 -28.84 -18.44 6.13
C ALA A 313 -27.60 -19.22 5.68
N PRO A 314 -26.45 -19.08 6.34
CA PRO A 314 -25.31 -19.93 6.04
C PRO A 314 -25.72 -21.40 6.23
N PRO A 315 -25.26 -22.33 5.36
CA PRO A 315 -25.50 -23.74 5.56
C PRO A 315 -24.95 -24.12 6.93
N GLU A 316 -25.72 -24.93 7.64
CA GLU A 316 -25.61 -25.29 9.05
C GLU A 316 -24.27 -25.03 9.71
N ARG A 317 -24.31 -24.40 10.90
CA ARG A 317 -23.19 -24.33 11.81
C ARG A 317 -22.53 -25.70 11.89
N ALA A 318 -21.44 -25.88 11.20
CA ALA A 318 -20.53 -26.93 11.55
C ALA A 318 -20.04 -26.56 12.95
N ASP A 319 -20.51 -27.25 13.98
CA ASP A 319 -20.12 -27.08 15.39
C ASP A 319 -18.60 -27.24 15.62
N ASN A 320 -17.85 -27.48 14.56
CA ASN A 320 -16.40 -27.52 14.46
C ASN A 320 -15.84 -26.52 13.43
N ALA A 321 -16.55 -25.43 13.14
CA ALA A 321 -16.06 -24.43 12.20
C ALA A 321 -14.81 -23.77 12.80
N ASN A 322 -13.69 -23.96 12.13
CA ASN A 322 -12.48 -23.21 12.41
C ASN A 322 -12.83 -21.71 12.32
N PRO A 323 -12.74 -20.93 13.43
CA PRO A 323 -13.16 -19.54 13.48
C PRO A 323 -12.39 -18.64 12.49
N ASP A 324 -11.27 -19.13 11.95
CA ASP A 324 -10.46 -18.43 10.95
C ASP A 324 -10.75 -18.87 9.51
N LYS A 325 -11.72 -19.77 9.29
CA LYS A 325 -12.03 -20.26 7.95
C LYS A 325 -12.78 -19.21 7.14
N PHE A 326 -12.22 -18.88 5.99
CA PHE A 326 -12.86 -17.99 5.03
C PHE A 326 -13.85 -18.77 4.15
N TYR A 327 -15.10 -18.35 4.15
CA TYR A 327 -16.17 -18.90 3.31
C TYR A 327 -16.40 -18.01 2.11
N ARG A 328 -16.14 -18.54 0.92
CA ARG A 328 -16.30 -17.79 -0.33
C ARG A 328 -17.77 -17.65 -0.70
N ILE A 329 -18.19 -16.44 -1.09
CA ILE A 329 -19.51 -16.14 -1.63
C ILE A 329 -19.37 -15.95 -3.14
N GLN A 330 -20.28 -16.55 -3.90
CA GLN A 330 -20.43 -16.31 -5.32
C GLN A 330 -21.88 -15.96 -5.63
N VAL A 331 -22.10 -14.76 -6.17
CA VAL A 331 -23.43 -14.31 -6.62
C VAL A 331 -23.52 -14.49 -8.11
N LYS A 332 -24.57 -15.16 -8.59
CA LYS A 332 -24.91 -15.32 -10.01
C LYS A 332 -26.22 -14.63 -10.28
N VAL A 333 -26.32 -13.94 -11.40
CA VAL A 333 -27.53 -13.24 -11.83
C VAL A 333 -27.86 -13.68 -13.25
N ASP A 334 -29.08 -14.12 -13.50
CA ASP A 334 -29.53 -14.64 -14.81
C ASP A 334 -29.76 -13.54 -15.87
N ARG A 335 -29.52 -12.28 -15.51
CA ARG A 335 -29.69 -11.15 -16.42
C ARG A 335 -28.44 -10.95 -17.28
N LYS A 336 -28.60 -10.84 -18.61
CA LYS A 336 -27.52 -10.55 -19.54
C LYS A 336 -26.98 -9.12 -19.38
N HIS A 337 -25.70 -8.92 -19.65
CA HIS A 337 -25.00 -7.62 -19.61
C HIS A 337 -24.98 -6.93 -18.24
N VAL A 338 -24.96 -7.71 -17.16
CA VAL A 338 -24.85 -7.22 -15.79
C VAL A 338 -23.46 -7.57 -15.24
N ASN A 339 -22.80 -6.56 -14.67
CA ASN A 339 -21.58 -6.78 -13.90
C ASN A 339 -21.95 -6.91 -12.42
N VAL A 340 -21.79 -8.12 -11.86
CA VAL A 340 -22.15 -8.41 -10.49
C VAL A 340 -20.93 -8.18 -9.58
N ARG A 341 -21.08 -7.28 -8.61
CA ARG A 341 -20.12 -7.10 -7.53
C ARG A 341 -20.78 -7.51 -6.21
N ALA A 342 -20.05 -8.29 -5.45
CA ALA A 342 -20.47 -8.76 -4.15
C ALA A 342 -19.24 -8.97 -3.27
N ARG A 343 -19.46 -9.04 -1.97
CA ARG A 343 -18.43 -9.48 -1.03
C ARG A 343 -17.90 -10.84 -1.44
N ARG A 344 -16.58 -11.02 -1.40
CA ARG A 344 -15.96 -12.28 -1.81
C ARG A 344 -16.20 -13.42 -0.84
N GLY A 345 -16.55 -13.10 0.42
CA GLY A 345 -16.78 -14.09 1.44
C GLY A 345 -16.90 -13.49 2.83
N TYR A 346 -16.93 -14.37 3.80
CA TYR A 346 -16.95 -14.03 5.22
C TYR A 346 -16.08 -15.03 6.00
N VAL A 347 -15.62 -14.61 7.16
CA VAL A 347 -14.92 -15.49 8.12
C VAL A 347 -15.96 -16.02 9.08
N GLY A 348 -15.94 -17.32 9.34
CA GLY A 348 -16.82 -17.97 10.31
C GLY A 348 -16.67 -17.31 11.69
N SER A 349 -17.77 -17.20 12.42
CA SER A 349 -17.80 -16.69 13.80
C SER A 349 -17.96 -17.87 14.76
#